data_d756384019fd49d78f213882e5a20d02
#
_entry.id   d756384019fd49d78f213882e5a20d02
#
_cell.length_a   1.000
_cell.length_b   1.000
_cell.length_c   1.000
_cell.angle_alpha   90.00
_cell.angle_beta   90.00
_cell.angle_gamma   90.00
#
_symmetry.space_group_name_H-M   'P 1'
#
loop_
_entity.id
_entity.type
_entity.pdbx_description
1 polymer ?
#
loop_
_entity_poly.entity_id
_entity_poly.type
_entity_poly.pdbx_seq_one_letter_code
_entity_poly.pdbx_strand_id
1 'polypeptide(L)'
;MLTAARLGAAALSAALLTGLAAGPALADSPAPTPAAVPDGLYGKSDPTYDGVWRQSLALTALTAAKVTPADSAVGWLTGQQCEDGGWPSYRAAGAACDPKTEDSNATAVAVQALVALGGHQEAVDKGVGWLKANQNADGSWAYNPGSPGDADSTGLAVNALFAAKTDPAGVAKAGRSAFDGLALFQLGCAAPADQRGAFAYQTDPAGGALTPNALASAQAALAASGGHLPVAGTVHADAAPKALACADAPAAQGSSASSAPVSHAESGEAVGAYLAAQLAAGGDHLTLTTPGAAPTPDYTATAWAALALSQSGHPQQAAGAVDWLGKEGATWSKGGTDAGATATLLLVAQAAHRDTAALTGQLTALGPAPKATDASATATATAPAKKKDGGIGQYWLIGVGLLIGVGGGLLLSLQRKRNTHL
;
A
#
# COMPACT_ATOMS: atom_id res chain seq x y z
N MET A 1 -36.15 56.26 -21.23
CA MET A 1 -37.65 56.15 -21.16
C MET A 1 -37.81 54.70 -20.56
N LEU A 2 -38.06 54.65 -19.25
CA LEU A 2 -39.30 54.56 -18.54
C LEU A 2 -40.21 53.48 -19.16
N THR A 3 -40.67 52.46 -18.49
CA THR A 3 -41.42 52.40 -17.22
C THR A 3 -41.45 50.97 -16.67
N ALA A 4 -41.50 50.89 -15.34
CA ALA A 4 -41.79 49.73 -14.48
C ALA A 4 -43.31 49.46 -14.37
N ALA A 5 -43.71 48.26 -14.01
CA ALA A 5 -44.90 47.92 -13.19
C ALA A 5 -44.85 46.42 -12.88
N ARG A 6 -44.67 45.93 -11.73
CA ARG A 6 -45.37 45.82 -10.44
C ARG A 6 -46.62 44.92 -10.45
N LEU A 7 -46.51 43.83 -9.65
CA LEU A 7 -47.46 43.22 -8.70
C LEU A 7 -48.66 42.42 -9.23
N GLY A 8 -48.79 41.23 -8.65
CA GLY A 8 -50.02 40.45 -8.59
C GLY A 8 -49.85 39.12 -7.87
N ALA A 9 -49.92 39.17 -6.53
CA ALA A 9 -50.10 37.96 -5.72
C ALA A 9 -51.59 37.54 -5.80
N ALA A 10 -51.83 36.24 -5.97
CA ALA A 10 -53.12 35.64 -5.61
C ALA A 10 -52.88 34.21 -5.09
N ALA A 11 -53.13 34.09 -3.82
CA ALA A 11 -53.28 32.80 -3.13
C ALA A 11 -54.65 32.22 -3.51
N LEU A 12 -54.70 30.92 -3.77
CA LEU A 12 -55.94 30.14 -3.64
C LEU A 12 -55.61 28.74 -3.13
N SER A 13 -56.29 28.45 -2.03
CA SER A 13 -56.18 27.28 -1.17
C SER A 13 -56.91 26.07 -1.70
N ALA A 14 -56.39 24.88 -1.32
CA ALA A 14 -57.06 23.63 -0.96
C ALA A 14 -57.93 22.90 -1.98
N ALA A 15 -57.45 21.67 -2.27
CA ALA A 15 -58.30 20.47 -2.17
C ALA A 15 -57.44 19.21 -1.99
N LEU A 16 -57.59 18.57 -0.86
CA LEU A 16 -57.15 17.22 -0.56
C LEU A 16 -57.73 16.23 -1.56
N LEU A 17 -56.87 15.44 -2.17
CA LEU A 17 -57.21 14.10 -2.66
C LEU A 17 -56.11 13.15 -2.28
N THR A 18 -56.31 12.42 -1.19
CA THR A 18 -55.56 11.27 -0.75
C THR A 18 -55.73 10.14 -1.76
N GLY A 19 -54.80 10.01 -2.71
CA GLY A 19 -54.62 8.86 -3.53
C GLY A 19 -53.39 8.09 -2.97
N LEU A 20 -53.63 7.07 -2.16
CA LEU A 20 -52.66 6.05 -1.82
C LEU A 20 -52.36 5.24 -3.09
N ALA A 21 -51.41 5.73 -3.90
CA ALA A 21 -50.74 4.91 -4.85
C ALA A 21 -49.69 4.09 -4.07
N ALA A 22 -49.98 2.85 -3.73
CA ALA A 22 -48.99 1.86 -3.34
C ALA A 22 -48.05 1.69 -4.55
N GLY A 23 -46.96 2.46 -4.54
CA GLY A 23 -45.82 2.21 -5.42
C GLY A 23 -45.28 0.79 -5.08
N PRO A 24 -44.78 0.03 -6.08
CA PRO A 24 -44.12 -1.21 -5.77
C PRO A 24 -42.99 -0.91 -4.82
N ALA A 25 -43.02 -1.53 -3.63
CA ALA A 25 -41.85 -1.54 -2.75
C ALA A 25 -40.71 -2.12 -3.56
N LEU A 26 -39.73 -1.29 -3.90
CA LEU A 26 -38.43 -1.80 -4.36
C LEU A 26 -37.92 -2.64 -3.19
N ALA A 27 -38.03 -3.95 -3.34
CA ALA A 27 -37.41 -4.87 -2.41
C ALA A 27 -35.92 -4.49 -2.37
N ASP A 28 -35.45 -4.00 -1.23
CA ASP A 28 -34.03 -3.82 -0.99
C ASP A 28 -33.35 -5.15 -1.34
N SER A 29 -32.61 -5.18 -2.43
CA SER A 29 -31.76 -6.32 -2.71
C SER A 29 -30.85 -6.48 -1.49
N PRO A 30 -30.82 -7.64 -0.83
CA PRO A 30 -29.95 -7.83 0.32
C PRO A 30 -28.53 -7.47 -0.10
N ALA A 31 -27.86 -6.67 0.74
CA ALA A 31 -26.46 -6.35 0.53
C ALA A 31 -25.68 -7.65 0.32
N PRO A 32 -24.78 -7.71 -0.66
CA PRO A 32 -24.01 -8.93 -0.92
C PRO A 32 -23.30 -9.35 0.38
N THR A 33 -23.46 -10.61 0.73
CA THR A 33 -22.78 -11.18 1.90
C THR A 33 -21.27 -11.07 1.68
N PRO A 34 -20.51 -10.48 2.63
CA PRO A 34 -19.07 -10.39 2.50
C PRO A 34 -18.45 -11.78 2.25
N ALA A 35 -17.44 -11.83 1.38
CA ALA A 35 -16.75 -13.08 1.11
C ALA A 35 -16.12 -13.62 2.40
N ALA A 36 -16.26 -14.93 2.64
CA ALA A 36 -15.61 -15.57 3.78
C ALA A 36 -14.09 -15.42 3.65
N VAL A 37 -13.44 -15.02 4.75
CA VAL A 37 -11.97 -14.88 4.78
C VAL A 37 -11.35 -16.28 4.73
N PRO A 38 -10.55 -16.60 3.71
CA PRO A 38 -9.91 -17.91 3.57
C PRO A 38 -8.86 -18.16 4.66
N ASP A 39 -8.73 -19.43 5.04
CA ASP A 39 -7.57 -19.86 5.81
C ASP A 39 -6.29 -19.59 5.01
N GLY A 40 -5.27 -19.07 5.62
CA GLY A 40 -4.03 -18.69 4.94
C GLY A 40 -3.91 -17.22 4.59
N LEU A 41 -5.02 -16.47 4.51
CA LEU A 41 -5.00 -15.04 4.22
C LEU A 41 -4.71 -14.22 5.49
N TYR A 42 -3.85 -13.20 5.36
CA TYR A 42 -3.64 -12.21 6.41
C TYR A 42 -4.78 -11.18 6.43
N GLY A 43 -5.21 -10.84 7.66
CA GLY A 43 -6.34 -9.93 7.90
C GLY A 43 -7.70 -10.61 7.82
N LYS A 44 -8.69 -10.01 8.49
CA LYS A 44 -10.05 -10.57 8.65
C LYS A 44 -11.13 -9.78 7.89
N SER A 45 -10.75 -8.73 7.17
CA SER A 45 -11.66 -7.97 6.31
C SER A 45 -12.01 -8.76 5.04
N ASP A 46 -13.11 -8.38 4.39
CA ASP A 46 -13.51 -8.92 3.08
C ASP A 46 -12.34 -8.82 2.09
N PRO A 47 -11.91 -9.93 1.47
CA PRO A 47 -10.77 -9.95 0.57
C PRO A 47 -11.05 -9.48 -0.86
N THR A 48 -12.30 -9.23 -1.21
CA THR A 48 -12.76 -9.07 -2.61
C THR A 48 -11.93 -8.06 -3.41
N TYR A 49 -11.48 -6.98 -2.77
CA TYR A 49 -10.80 -5.89 -3.45
C TYR A 49 -9.30 -5.82 -3.19
N ASP A 50 -8.80 -6.49 -2.14
CA ASP A 50 -7.43 -6.33 -1.69
C ASP A 50 -6.73 -7.63 -1.25
N GLY A 51 -7.39 -8.77 -1.42
CA GLY A 51 -6.89 -10.05 -0.91
C GLY A 51 -5.45 -10.36 -1.31
N VAL A 52 -5.17 -10.33 -2.62
CA VAL A 52 -3.82 -10.57 -3.16
C VAL A 52 -2.86 -9.44 -2.77
N TRP A 53 -3.31 -8.20 -2.80
CA TRP A 53 -2.51 -7.04 -2.43
C TRP A 53 -2.00 -7.15 -0.98
N ARG A 54 -2.91 -7.25 0.00
CA ARG A 54 -2.53 -7.30 1.42
C ARG A 54 -1.74 -8.55 1.77
N GLN A 55 -2.06 -9.70 1.13
CA GLN A 55 -1.30 -10.94 1.30
C GLN A 55 0.14 -10.78 0.84
N SER A 56 0.34 -10.20 -0.34
CA SER A 56 1.66 -9.97 -0.91
C SER A 56 2.49 -9.04 -0.04
N LEU A 57 1.90 -7.93 0.44
CA LEU A 57 2.58 -7.02 1.36
C LEU A 57 2.93 -7.72 2.68
N ALA A 58 2.01 -8.52 3.25
CA ALA A 58 2.24 -9.24 4.49
C ALA A 58 3.39 -10.25 4.36
N LEU A 59 3.39 -11.05 3.29
CA LEU A 59 4.45 -12.03 3.04
C LEU A 59 5.80 -11.35 2.81
N THR A 60 5.83 -10.26 2.04
CA THR A 60 7.04 -9.46 1.80
C THR A 60 7.61 -8.90 3.10
N ALA A 61 6.75 -8.27 3.92
CA ALA A 61 7.15 -7.64 5.17
C ALA A 61 7.65 -8.65 6.20
N LEU A 62 6.96 -9.78 6.37
CA LEU A 62 7.38 -10.85 7.28
C LEU A 62 8.68 -11.49 6.85
N THR A 63 8.85 -11.77 5.55
CA THR A 63 10.11 -12.33 5.01
C THR A 63 11.28 -11.37 5.24
N ALA A 64 11.08 -10.07 5.01
CA ALA A 64 12.10 -9.05 5.31
C ALA A 64 12.41 -8.96 6.82
N ALA A 65 11.41 -9.19 7.69
CA ALA A 65 11.58 -9.30 9.15
C ALA A 65 12.23 -10.63 9.59
N LYS A 66 12.66 -11.50 8.66
CA LYS A 66 13.22 -12.82 8.93
C LYS A 66 12.23 -13.78 9.61
N VAL A 67 10.95 -13.55 9.44
CA VAL A 67 9.90 -14.48 9.82
C VAL A 67 9.58 -15.37 8.62
N THR A 68 9.59 -16.69 8.82
CA THR A 68 9.20 -17.65 7.77
C THR A 68 7.68 -17.82 7.79
N PRO A 69 6.93 -17.31 6.78
CA PRO A 69 5.48 -17.46 6.76
C PRO A 69 5.04 -18.93 6.70
N ALA A 70 3.82 -19.21 7.14
CA ALA A 70 3.21 -20.52 7.02
C ALA A 70 3.03 -20.95 5.55
N ASP A 71 3.15 -22.25 5.27
CA ASP A 71 2.92 -22.79 3.93
C ASP A 71 1.51 -22.51 3.42
N SER A 72 0.51 -22.49 4.31
CA SER A 72 -0.87 -22.13 3.96
C SER A 72 -1.00 -20.69 3.46
N ALA A 73 -0.21 -19.76 4.02
CA ALA A 73 -0.22 -18.37 3.58
C ALA A 73 0.43 -18.19 2.20
N VAL A 74 1.54 -18.87 1.96
CA VAL A 74 2.22 -18.87 0.66
C VAL A 74 1.37 -19.61 -0.37
N GLY A 75 0.80 -20.77 0.00
CA GLY A 75 -0.07 -21.58 -0.84
C GLY A 75 -1.35 -20.83 -1.25
N TRP A 76 -1.89 -19.98 -0.35
CA TRP A 76 -3.02 -19.13 -0.70
C TRP A 76 -2.64 -18.14 -1.82
N LEU A 77 -1.51 -17.43 -1.71
CA LEU A 77 -1.07 -16.48 -2.74
C LEU A 77 -0.79 -17.16 -4.09
N THR A 78 -0.04 -18.27 -4.07
CA THR A 78 0.24 -19.01 -5.31
C THR A 78 -1.02 -19.63 -5.92
N GLY A 79 -1.98 -20.05 -5.08
CA GLY A 79 -3.28 -20.57 -5.53
C GLY A 79 -4.19 -19.52 -6.16
N GLN A 80 -3.92 -18.22 -5.99
CA GLN A 80 -4.65 -17.15 -6.66
C GLN A 80 -4.18 -16.92 -8.11
N GLN A 81 -2.95 -17.37 -8.46
CA GLN A 81 -2.42 -17.21 -9.81
C GLN A 81 -3.25 -17.98 -10.83
N CYS A 82 -3.55 -17.34 -11.95
CA CYS A 82 -4.22 -17.93 -13.08
C CYS A 82 -3.22 -18.67 -14.00
N GLU A 83 -3.72 -19.49 -14.91
CA GLU A 83 -2.89 -20.34 -15.76
C GLU A 83 -1.98 -19.52 -16.70
N ASP A 84 -2.47 -18.38 -17.17
CA ASP A 84 -1.74 -17.43 -18.00
C ASP A 84 -0.70 -16.61 -17.24
N GLY A 85 -0.70 -16.67 -15.90
CA GLY A 85 0.29 -16.06 -15.02
C GLY A 85 -0.18 -14.82 -14.27
N GLY A 86 -1.35 -14.27 -14.56
CA GLY A 86 -1.92 -13.12 -13.88
C GLY A 86 -2.51 -13.46 -12.50
N TRP A 87 -2.72 -12.43 -11.69
CA TRP A 87 -3.46 -12.50 -10.43
C TRP A 87 -4.64 -11.54 -10.48
N PRO A 88 -5.86 -11.98 -10.11
CA PRO A 88 -6.94 -11.06 -9.77
C PRO A 88 -6.70 -10.45 -8.38
N SER A 89 -7.43 -9.39 -8.03
CA SER A 89 -7.44 -8.86 -6.65
C SER A 89 -7.84 -9.92 -5.63
N TYR A 90 -8.74 -10.81 -6.01
CA TYR A 90 -9.20 -11.97 -5.22
C TYR A 90 -9.95 -12.96 -6.11
N ARG A 91 -9.78 -14.23 -5.83
CA ARG A 91 -10.58 -15.32 -6.41
C ARG A 91 -11.05 -16.27 -5.31
N ALA A 92 -12.35 -16.51 -5.27
CA ALA A 92 -12.93 -17.43 -4.29
C ALA A 92 -12.42 -18.86 -4.51
N ALA A 93 -12.33 -19.63 -3.42
CA ALA A 93 -11.89 -21.02 -3.50
C ALA A 93 -12.78 -21.83 -4.47
N GLY A 94 -12.16 -22.56 -5.38
CA GLY A 94 -12.85 -23.36 -6.40
C GLY A 94 -13.44 -22.57 -7.56
N ALA A 95 -13.40 -21.24 -7.56
CA ALA A 95 -13.78 -20.44 -8.71
C ALA A 95 -12.75 -20.55 -9.84
N ALA A 96 -13.23 -20.61 -11.08
CA ALA A 96 -12.35 -20.51 -12.24
C ALA A 96 -11.71 -19.12 -12.34
N CYS A 97 -10.55 -19.05 -12.96
CA CYS A 97 -9.97 -17.76 -13.35
C CYS A 97 -10.83 -17.08 -14.44
N ASP A 98 -10.98 -15.78 -14.29
CA ASP A 98 -11.53 -14.92 -15.33
C ASP A 98 -10.46 -13.88 -15.71
N PRO A 99 -9.88 -13.93 -16.92
CA PRO A 99 -8.84 -13.00 -17.36
C PRO A 99 -9.26 -11.52 -17.27
N LYS A 100 -10.56 -11.23 -17.22
CA LYS A 100 -11.06 -9.86 -17.06
C LYS A 100 -10.95 -9.33 -15.63
N THR A 101 -10.73 -10.20 -14.65
CA THR A 101 -10.58 -9.84 -13.25
C THR A 101 -9.12 -9.77 -12.81
N GLU A 102 -8.20 -10.19 -13.67
CA GLU A 102 -6.77 -10.06 -13.42
C GLU A 102 -6.35 -8.60 -13.55
N ASP A 103 -5.46 -8.18 -12.68
CA ASP A 103 -4.99 -6.80 -12.67
C ASP A 103 -3.47 -6.71 -12.53
N SER A 104 -2.91 -5.61 -13.05
CA SER A 104 -1.47 -5.40 -13.07
C SER A 104 -0.91 -5.19 -11.66
N ASN A 105 -1.68 -4.58 -10.75
CA ASN A 105 -1.21 -4.25 -9.41
C ASN A 105 -1.12 -5.51 -8.55
N ALA A 106 -2.16 -6.34 -8.55
CA ALA A 106 -2.15 -7.64 -7.86
C ALA A 106 -1.03 -8.53 -8.39
N THR A 107 -0.87 -8.60 -9.72
CA THR A 107 0.20 -9.38 -10.36
C THR A 107 1.58 -8.86 -9.96
N ALA A 108 1.80 -7.56 -10.02
CA ALA A 108 3.09 -6.96 -9.70
C ALA A 108 3.51 -7.15 -8.24
N VAL A 109 2.60 -6.98 -7.27
CA VAL A 109 2.95 -7.18 -5.85
C VAL A 109 3.09 -8.67 -5.50
N ALA A 110 2.33 -9.57 -6.16
CA ALA A 110 2.48 -11.00 -5.98
C ALA A 110 3.85 -11.49 -6.49
N VAL A 111 4.30 -11.01 -7.65
CA VAL A 111 5.65 -11.28 -8.18
C VAL A 111 6.72 -10.85 -7.16
N GLN A 112 6.64 -9.61 -6.65
CA GLN A 112 7.61 -9.11 -5.65
C GLN A 112 7.61 -9.96 -4.38
N ALA A 113 6.44 -10.36 -3.88
CA ALA A 113 6.32 -11.21 -2.70
C ALA A 113 6.95 -12.60 -2.91
N LEU A 114 6.69 -13.22 -4.06
CA LEU A 114 7.23 -14.55 -4.38
C LEU A 114 8.74 -14.50 -4.62
N VAL A 115 9.27 -13.41 -5.17
CA VAL A 115 10.73 -13.19 -5.25
C VAL A 115 11.34 -13.05 -3.86
N ALA A 116 10.73 -12.28 -2.97
CA ALA A 116 11.21 -12.10 -1.60
C ALA A 116 11.21 -13.42 -0.81
N LEU A 117 10.18 -14.25 -0.97
CA LEU A 117 10.07 -15.57 -0.38
C LEU A 117 11.15 -16.55 -0.90
N GLY A 118 11.47 -16.45 -2.19
CA GLY A 118 12.32 -17.44 -2.88
C GLY A 118 11.62 -18.79 -3.12
N GLY A 119 12.20 -19.60 -4.01
CA GLY A 119 11.69 -20.95 -4.28
C GLY A 119 10.42 -21.05 -5.14
N HIS A 120 9.95 -19.91 -5.69
CA HIS A 120 8.72 -19.84 -6.49
C HIS A 120 8.97 -19.36 -7.92
N GLN A 121 10.12 -19.71 -8.51
CA GLN A 121 10.58 -19.16 -9.78
C GLN A 121 9.58 -19.36 -10.93
N GLU A 122 8.92 -20.53 -11.01
CA GLU A 122 7.92 -20.79 -12.07
C GLU A 122 6.74 -19.78 -12.00
N ALA A 123 6.23 -19.52 -10.80
CA ALA A 123 5.14 -18.56 -10.61
C ALA A 123 5.61 -17.12 -10.91
N VAL A 124 6.83 -16.77 -10.53
CA VAL A 124 7.45 -15.48 -10.85
C VAL A 124 7.59 -15.31 -12.37
N ASP A 125 8.11 -16.33 -13.07
CA ASP A 125 8.32 -16.26 -14.51
C ASP A 125 7.00 -16.12 -15.28
N LYS A 126 5.95 -16.84 -14.85
CA LYS A 126 4.60 -16.69 -15.40
C LYS A 126 4.05 -15.27 -15.18
N GLY A 127 4.17 -14.73 -13.97
CA GLY A 127 3.72 -13.38 -13.64
C GLY A 127 4.44 -12.30 -14.45
N VAL A 128 5.75 -12.41 -14.59
CA VAL A 128 6.55 -11.52 -15.46
C VAL A 128 6.14 -11.67 -16.92
N GLY A 129 5.87 -12.89 -17.37
CA GLY A 129 5.33 -13.17 -18.70
C GLY A 129 4.00 -12.47 -18.94
N TRP A 130 3.10 -12.56 -17.97
CA TRP A 130 1.79 -11.89 -18.00
C TRP A 130 1.93 -10.36 -18.05
N LEU A 131 2.79 -9.76 -17.21
CA LEU A 131 3.06 -8.33 -17.24
C LEU A 131 3.56 -7.88 -18.63
N LYS A 132 4.53 -8.60 -19.21
CA LYS A 132 5.04 -8.31 -20.58
C LYS A 132 3.94 -8.40 -21.64
N ALA A 133 3.07 -9.39 -21.56
CA ALA A 133 1.98 -9.59 -22.52
C ALA A 133 0.95 -8.45 -22.46
N ASN A 134 0.70 -7.92 -21.26
CA ASN A 134 -0.31 -6.89 -20.99
C ASN A 134 0.24 -5.45 -20.93
N GLN A 135 1.50 -5.24 -21.32
CA GLN A 135 2.04 -3.89 -21.53
C GLN A 135 1.26 -3.19 -22.65
N ASN A 136 0.91 -1.93 -22.47
CA ASN A 136 0.29 -1.09 -23.50
C ASN A 136 1.29 -0.72 -24.60
N ALA A 137 0.80 -0.32 -25.78
CA ALA A 137 1.65 0.07 -26.91
C ALA A 137 2.51 1.32 -26.64
N ASP A 138 2.13 2.13 -25.65
CA ASP A 138 2.89 3.30 -25.19
C ASP A 138 3.94 2.97 -24.11
N GLY A 139 4.10 1.71 -23.76
CA GLY A 139 5.05 1.23 -22.76
C GLY A 139 4.51 1.18 -21.34
N SER A 140 3.33 1.73 -21.08
CA SER A 140 2.68 1.77 -19.76
C SER A 140 1.91 0.49 -19.43
N TRP A 141 1.41 0.43 -18.19
CA TRP A 141 0.41 -0.55 -17.74
C TRP A 141 -0.82 0.17 -17.19
N ALA A 142 -1.96 -0.45 -17.39
CA ALA A 142 -3.22 -0.06 -16.77
C ALA A 142 -3.54 -1.01 -15.62
N TYR A 143 -4.40 -0.59 -14.68
CA TYR A 143 -4.93 -1.48 -13.64
C TYR A 143 -5.54 -2.73 -14.28
N ASN A 144 -6.52 -2.58 -15.17
CA ASN A 144 -7.04 -3.68 -15.97
C ASN A 144 -6.45 -3.65 -17.39
N PRO A 145 -5.96 -4.77 -17.93
CA PRO A 145 -5.42 -4.86 -19.26
C PRO A 145 -6.34 -4.27 -20.35
N GLY A 146 -5.74 -3.53 -21.27
CA GLY A 146 -6.46 -2.90 -22.38
C GLY A 146 -7.12 -1.54 -22.05
N SER A 147 -7.05 -1.09 -20.81
CA SER A 147 -7.44 0.28 -20.40
C SER A 147 -6.28 1.26 -20.64
N PRO A 148 -6.54 2.58 -20.59
CA PRO A 148 -5.47 3.57 -20.55
C PRO A 148 -4.52 3.34 -19.38
N GLY A 149 -3.21 3.47 -19.64
CA GLY A 149 -2.19 3.31 -18.61
C GLY A 149 -2.28 4.37 -17.51
N ASP A 150 -1.71 4.03 -16.37
CA ASP A 150 -1.58 4.92 -15.24
C ASP A 150 -0.21 4.79 -14.55
N ALA A 151 0.19 5.80 -13.79
CA ALA A 151 1.50 5.83 -13.15
C ALA A 151 1.65 4.79 -12.05
N ASP A 152 0.57 4.48 -11.31
CA ASP A 152 0.59 3.51 -10.21
C ASP A 152 0.83 2.11 -10.75
N SER A 153 0.02 1.67 -11.74
CA SER A 153 0.13 0.35 -12.35
C SER A 153 1.44 0.19 -13.11
N THR A 154 1.89 1.24 -13.81
CA THR A 154 3.18 1.23 -14.52
C THR A 154 4.34 1.15 -13.53
N GLY A 155 4.32 1.94 -12.45
CA GLY A 155 5.34 1.90 -11.40
C GLY A 155 5.43 0.53 -10.75
N LEU A 156 4.30 -0.06 -10.36
CA LEU A 156 4.25 -1.40 -9.75
C LEU A 156 4.77 -2.49 -10.69
N ALA A 157 4.41 -2.44 -11.99
CA ALA A 157 4.93 -3.37 -12.98
C ALA A 157 6.45 -3.25 -13.12
N VAL A 158 7.00 -2.03 -13.19
CA VAL A 158 8.44 -1.78 -13.21
C VAL A 158 9.12 -2.32 -11.94
N ASN A 159 8.53 -2.11 -10.76
CA ASN A 159 9.06 -2.68 -9.51
C ASN A 159 9.10 -4.21 -9.55
N ALA A 160 8.07 -4.87 -10.08
CA ALA A 160 8.05 -6.32 -10.24
C ALA A 160 9.13 -6.82 -11.20
N LEU A 161 9.38 -6.10 -12.29
CA LEU A 161 10.47 -6.41 -13.23
C LEU A 161 11.83 -6.31 -12.54
N PHE A 162 12.10 -5.25 -11.77
CA PHE A 162 13.33 -5.12 -10.99
C PHE A 162 13.47 -6.26 -9.98
N ALA A 163 12.43 -6.57 -9.22
CA ALA A 163 12.45 -7.69 -8.25
C ALA A 163 12.82 -9.00 -8.94
N ALA A 164 12.24 -9.27 -10.12
CA ALA A 164 12.51 -10.47 -10.92
C ALA A 164 13.83 -10.39 -11.72
N LYS A 165 14.66 -9.36 -11.52
CA LYS A 165 15.92 -9.13 -12.25
C LYS A 165 15.74 -9.07 -13.77
N THR A 166 14.60 -8.61 -14.22
CA THR A 166 14.29 -8.32 -15.61
C THR A 166 14.52 -6.83 -15.85
N ASP A 167 15.39 -6.48 -16.80
CA ASP A 167 15.66 -5.07 -17.13
C ASP A 167 14.42 -4.41 -17.75
N PRO A 168 13.82 -3.39 -17.09
CA PRO A 168 12.65 -2.69 -17.62
C PRO A 168 12.91 -1.97 -18.94
N ALA A 169 14.16 -1.56 -19.23
CA ALA A 169 14.51 -0.95 -20.50
C ALA A 169 14.37 -1.93 -21.67
N GLY A 170 14.56 -3.23 -21.40
CA GLY A 170 14.39 -4.31 -22.38
C GLY A 170 12.94 -4.81 -22.51
N VAL A 171 12.02 -4.38 -21.65
CA VAL A 171 10.60 -4.72 -21.76
C VAL A 171 9.91 -3.64 -22.54
N ALA A 172 9.61 -3.93 -23.81
CA ALA A 172 9.08 -2.93 -24.73
C ALA A 172 7.94 -3.48 -25.58
N LYS A 173 6.94 -2.64 -25.86
CA LYS A 173 5.86 -2.89 -26.81
C LYS A 173 5.75 -1.73 -27.79
N ALA A 174 5.61 -2.04 -29.08
CA ALA A 174 5.61 -1.06 -30.16
C ALA A 174 6.82 -0.07 -30.12
N GLY A 175 7.98 -0.54 -29.64
CA GLY A 175 9.21 0.27 -29.54
C GLY A 175 9.25 1.21 -28.33
N ARG A 176 8.31 1.10 -27.40
CA ARG A 176 8.27 1.87 -26.16
C ARG A 176 8.59 0.97 -24.97
N SER A 177 9.63 1.31 -24.24
CA SER A 177 10.06 0.59 -23.04
C SER A 177 9.14 0.86 -21.86
N ALA A 178 9.29 0.09 -20.79
CA ALA A 178 8.62 0.34 -19.51
C ALA A 178 8.94 1.73 -18.94
N PHE A 179 10.16 2.23 -19.13
CA PHE A 179 10.55 3.57 -18.72
C PHE A 179 9.93 4.67 -19.59
N ASP A 180 9.78 4.42 -20.90
CA ASP A 180 9.02 5.34 -21.76
C ASP A 180 7.57 5.45 -21.29
N GLY A 181 6.95 4.32 -20.90
CA GLY A 181 5.61 4.29 -20.33
C GLY A 181 5.50 5.06 -19.02
N LEU A 182 6.46 4.90 -18.10
CA LEU A 182 6.48 5.63 -16.83
C LEU A 182 6.67 7.13 -17.05
N ALA A 183 7.54 7.53 -17.98
CA ALA A 183 7.83 8.92 -18.29
C ALA A 183 6.62 9.70 -18.84
N LEU A 184 5.61 9.02 -19.40
CA LEU A 184 4.38 9.66 -19.91
C LEU A 184 3.64 10.45 -18.81
N PHE A 185 3.78 10.03 -17.58
CA PHE A 185 3.05 10.60 -16.44
C PHE A 185 3.87 11.61 -15.64
N GLN A 186 5.19 11.80 -15.95
CA GLN A 186 6.04 12.69 -15.19
C GLN A 186 5.90 14.14 -15.65
N LEU A 187 5.69 15.05 -14.70
CA LEU A 187 5.64 16.47 -14.93
C LEU A 187 7.05 17.02 -15.17
N GLY A 188 7.26 17.53 -16.38
CA GLY A 188 8.53 18.10 -16.84
C GLY A 188 8.65 19.59 -16.59
N CYS A 189 9.58 20.24 -17.31
CA CYS A 189 9.90 21.66 -17.17
C CYS A 189 8.76 22.61 -17.57
N ALA A 190 7.77 22.17 -18.32
CA ALA A 190 6.59 22.97 -18.63
C ALA A 190 5.64 23.16 -17.44
N ALA A 191 5.74 22.29 -16.42
CA ALA A 191 4.95 22.41 -15.21
C ALA A 191 5.44 23.55 -14.31
N PRO A 192 4.56 24.07 -13.41
CA PRO A 192 4.97 24.95 -12.33
C PRO A 192 6.16 24.41 -11.54
N ALA A 193 7.06 25.28 -11.09
CA ALA A 193 8.32 24.87 -10.52
C ALA A 193 8.18 23.93 -9.30
N ASP A 194 7.14 24.15 -8.49
CA ASP A 194 6.79 23.36 -7.31
C ASP A 194 6.12 22.00 -7.64
N GLN A 195 5.81 21.74 -8.92
CA GLN A 195 5.19 20.50 -9.39
C GLN A 195 6.13 19.65 -10.27
N ARG A 196 7.28 20.21 -10.67
CA ARG A 196 8.24 19.52 -11.53
C ARG A 196 8.76 18.26 -10.88
N GLY A 197 8.84 17.19 -11.65
CA GLY A 197 9.26 15.87 -11.16
C GLY A 197 8.13 15.02 -10.57
N ALA A 198 6.98 15.59 -10.22
CA ALA A 198 5.79 14.85 -9.79
C ALA A 198 5.31 13.89 -10.89
N PHE A 199 4.50 12.91 -10.49
CA PHE A 199 3.74 12.11 -11.44
C PHE A 199 2.25 12.45 -11.37
N ALA A 200 1.62 12.55 -12.52
CA ALA A 200 0.17 12.51 -12.66
C ALA A 200 -0.30 11.06 -12.57
N TYR A 201 -1.54 10.85 -12.12
CA TYR A 201 -2.13 9.51 -12.13
C TYR A 201 -2.27 8.99 -13.56
N GLN A 202 -2.84 9.79 -14.46
CA GLN A 202 -3.03 9.48 -15.88
C GLN A 202 -2.77 10.71 -16.75
N THR A 203 -2.55 10.47 -18.05
CA THR A 203 -2.57 11.54 -19.05
C THR A 203 -4.01 12.00 -19.31
N ASP A 204 -4.19 13.29 -19.62
CA ASP A 204 -5.49 13.79 -20.07
C ASP A 204 -5.76 13.31 -21.50
N PRO A 205 -6.86 12.57 -21.77
CA PRO A 205 -7.23 12.15 -23.12
C PRO A 205 -7.43 13.30 -24.11
N ALA A 206 -7.76 14.51 -23.61
CA ALA A 206 -7.88 15.71 -24.40
C ALA A 206 -6.54 16.42 -24.68
N GLY A 207 -5.42 15.88 -24.19
CA GLY A 207 -4.09 16.46 -24.33
C GLY A 207 -3.82 17.64 -23.43
N GLY A 208 -4.55 17.75 -22.30
CA GLY A 208 -4.35 18.77 -21.28
C GLY A 208 -3.04 18.58 -20.50
N ALA A 209 -2.73 19.56 -19.65
CA ALA A 209 -1.57 19.51 -18.77
C ALA A 209 -1.71 18.40 -17.72
N LEU A 210 -0.59 17.73 -17.41
CA LEU A 210 -0.53 16.77 -16.33
C LEU A 210 -0.78 17.47 -14.98
N THR A 211 -1.56 16.81 -14.12
CA THR A 211 -1.84 17.28 -12.76
C THR A 211 -1.15 16.37 -11.75
N PRO A 212 -0.35 16.91 -10.81
CA PRO A 212 0.37 16.08 -9.84
C PRO A 212 -0.61 15.30 -8.95
N ASN A 213 -0.25 14.04 -8.69
CA ASN A 213 -0.97 13.17 -7.76
C ASN A 213 0.01 12.64 -6.73
N ALA A 214 -0.31 12.75 -5.45
CA ALA A 214 0.59 12.40 -4.37
C ALA A 214 0.87 10.90 -4.34
N LEU A 215 -0.15 10.05 -4.45
CA LEU A 215 0.00 8.60 -4.44
C LEU A 215 0.74 8.11 -5.69
N ALA A 216 0.34 8.59 -6.87
CA ALA A 216 1.01 8.25 -8.12
C ALA A 216 2.50 8.64 -8.09
N SER A 217 2.82 9.83 -7.58
CA SER A 217 4.20 10.25 -7.41
C SER A 217 4.97 9.34 -6.46
N ALA A 218 4.37 8.94 -5.33
CA ALA A 218 5.03 8.11 -4.33
C ALA A 218 5.26 6.66 -4.82
N GLN A 219 4.29 6.05 -5.50
CA GLN A 219 4.43 4.70 -6.06
C GLN A 219 5.38 4.67 -7.26
N ALA A 220 5.24 5.62 -8.20
CA ALA A 220 6.13 5.74 -9.34
C ALA A 220 7.58 6.04 -8.93
N ALA A 221 7.80 6.76 -7.82
CA ALA A 221 9.13 7.11 -7.34
C ALA A 221 9.98 5.89 -6.99
N LEU A 222 9.39 4.84 -6.41
CA LEU A 222 10.12 3.60 -6.13
C LEU A 222 10.64 2.96 -7.41
N ALA A 223 9.81 2.91 -8.45
CA ALA A 223 10.18 2.40 -9.77
C ALA A 223 11.21 3.30 -10.48
N ALA A 224 10.99 4.60 -10.46
CA ALA A 224 11.91 5.59 -11.02
C ALA A 224 13.28 5.58 -10.34
N SER A 225 13.36 5.14 -9.09
CA SER A 225 14.61 4.95 -8.34
C SER A 225 15.24 3.56 -8.53
N GLY A 226 14.72 2.75 -9.44
CA GLY A 226 15.22 1.39 -9.67
C GLY A 226 14.92 0.40 -8.55
N GLY A 227 13.90 0.69 -7.73
CA GLY A 227 13.57 -0.06 -6.54
C GLY A 227 12.45 -1.07 -6.70
N HIS A 228 12.31 -1.89 -5.68
CA HIS A 228 11.21 -2.85 -5.48
C HIS A 228 11.04 -3.16 -3.99
N LEU A 229 9.95 -3.81 -3.63
CA LEU A 229 9.75 -4.32 -2.27
C LEU A 229 10.40 -5.70 -2.08
N PRO A 230 10.96 -6.01 -0.90
CA PRO A 230 11.20 -5.06 0.20
C PRO A 230 12.35 -4.11 -0.10
N VAL A 231 12.25 -2.88 0.40
CA VAL A 231 13.34 -1.89 0.31
C VAL A 231 14.40 -2.22 1.35
N ALA A 232 15.65 -2.31 0.93
CA ALA A 232 16.76 -2.57 1.86
C ALA A 232 17.14 -1.32 2.69
N GLY A 233 16.81 -0.15 2.18
CA GLY A 233 17.25 1.14 2.73
C GLY A 233 18.75 1.37 2.60
N THR A 234 19.14 2.63 2.72
CA THR A 234 20.56 3.03 2.77
C THR A 234 20.81 3.84 4.04
N VAL A 235 21.92 3.59 4.70
CA VAL A 235 22.22 4.20 6.00
C VAL A 235 23.07 5.50 5.88
N HIS A 236 23.64 5.79 4.70
CA HIS A 236 24.75 6.74 4.57
C HIS A 236 24.67 7.75 3.42
N ALA A 237 23.51 8.02 2.84
CA ALA A 237 23.42 9.10 1.85
C ALA A 237 22.88 10.37 2.49
N ASP A 238 23.69 11.40 2.55
CA ASP A 238 23.37 12.70 3.16
C ASP A 238 22.93 13.75 2.13
N ALA A 239 23.00 13.43 0.83
CA ALA A 239 22.61 14.34 -0.22
C ALA A 239 21.10 14.44 -0.37
N ALA A 240 20.58 15.66 -0.48
CA ALA A 240 19.19 15.85 -0.87
C ALA A 240 18.96 15.41 -2.32
N PRO A 241 17.77 14.89 -2.68
CA PRO A 241 17.44 14.55 -4.04
C PRO A 241 17.46 15.80 -4.93
N LYS A 242 17.86 15.62 -6.18
CA LYS A 242 18.05 16.72 -7.12
C LYS A 242 16.75 17.05 -7.84
N ALA A 243 16.30 18.30 -7.70
CA ALA A 243 15.17 18.77 -8.49
C ALA A 243 15.49 18.73 -10.00
N LEU A 244 14.43 18.59 -10.82
CA LEU A 244 14.56 18.58 -12.26
C LEU A 244 15.23 19.88 -12.74
N ALA A 245 16.37 19.77 -13.41
CA ALA A 245 17.10 20.90 -13.97
C ALA A 245 16.37 21.40 -15.22
N CYS A 246 15.77 22.59 -15.12
CA CYS A 246 15.12 23.26 -16.24
C CYS A 246 15.90 24.52 -16.60
N ALA A 247 16.23 24.69 -17.89
CA ALA A 247 16.74 25.96 -18.35
C ALA A 247 15.68 27.06 -18.10
N ASP A 248 16.13 28.24 -17.69
CA ASP A 248 15.26 29.42 -17.49
C ASP A 248 14.74 29.93 -18.86
N ALA A 249 13.85 29.18 -19.48
CA ALA A 249 13.12 29.64 -20.64
C ALA A 249 11.79 30.22 -20.15
N PRO A 250 11.38 31.44 -20.59
CA PRO A 250 10.07 31.95 -20.30
C PRO A 250 9.03 30.98 -20.83
N ALA A 251 8.08 30.58 -19.99
CA ALA A 251 7.01 29.68 -20.33
C ALA A 251 6.27 30.18 -21.56
N ALA A 252 6.54 29.57 -22.71
CA ALA A 252 5.74 29.77 -23.91
C ALA A 252 4.40 29.10 -23.66
N GLN A 253 3.37 29.94 -23.47
CA GLN A 253 2.00 29.47 -23.39
C GLN A 253 1.66 28.73 -24.69
N GLY A 254 1.33 27.46 -24.60
CA GLY A 254 0.65 26.71 -25.65
C GLY A 254 1.45 25.72 -26.48
N SER A 255 2.60 25.24 -26.05
CA SER A 255 3.21 24.08 -26.66
C SER A 255 3.30 22.91 -25.66
N SER A 256 2.77 21.77 -26.05
CA SER A 256 3.13 20.46 -25.51
C SER A 256 4.62 20.24 -25.76
N ALA A 257 5.46 21.03 -25.09
CA ALA A 257 6.90 20.85 -25.12
C ALA A 257 7.17 19.57 -24.32
N SER A 258 7.22 18.45 -25.06
CA SER A 258 7.95 17.28 -24.65
C SER A 258 9.34 17.78 -24.22
N SER A 259 9.54 17.93 -22.91
CA SER A 259 10.88 18.03 -22.36
C SER A 259 11.67 16.83 -22.90
N ALA A 260 12.95 17.04 -23.23
CA ALA A 260 13.83 15.94 -23.60
C ALA A 260 13.63 14.78 -22.62
N PRO A 261 13.66 13.52 -23.07
CA PRO A 261 13.43 12.38 -22.18
C PRO A 261 14.41 12.47 -21.02
N VAL A 262 13.85 12.66 -19.82
CA VAL A 262 14.60 12.63 -18.57
C VAL A 262 15.16 11.22 -18.44
N SER A 263 16.45 11.08 -18.21
CA SER A 263 17.01 9.75 -17.97
C SER A 263 16.31 9.13 -16.74
N HIS A 264 16.25 7.81 -16.68
CA HIS A 264 15.64 7.11 -15.55
C HIS A 264 16.20 7.58 -14.20
N ALA A 265 17.52 7.78 -14.10
CA ALA A 265 18.16 8.27 -12.88
C ALA A 265 17.74 9.71 -12.52
N GLU A 266 17.61 10.61 -13.49
CA GLU A 266 17.11 11.96 -13.28
C GLU A 266 15.63 11.97 -12.89
N SER A 267 14.83 11.07 -13.44
CA SER A 267 13.42 10.88 -13.10
C SER A 267 13.26 10.54 -11.61
N GLY A 268 14.04 9.59 -11.09
CA GLY A 268 14.04 9.20 -9.68
C GLY A 268 14.44 10.34 -8.74
N GLU A 269 15.51 11.06 -9.10
CA GLU A 269 15.96 12.24 -8.33
C GLU A 269 14.91 13.35 -8.32
N ALA A 270 14.32 13.67 -9.48
CA ALA A 270 13.33 14.73 -9.62
C ALA A 270 12.05 14.44 -8.81
N VAL A 271 11.52 13.23 -8.85
CA VAL A 271 10.35 12.87 -8.04
C VAL A 271 10.71 12.80 -6.56
N GLY A 272 11.91 12.35 -6.20
CA GLY A 272 12.42 12.37 -4.83
C GLY A 272 12.44 13.81 -4.26
N ALA A 273 12.92 14.77 -5.05
CA ALA A 273 12.93 16.19 -4.66
C ALA A 273 11.51 16.76 -4.49
N TYR A 274 10.60 16.42 -5.40
CA TYR A 274 9.20 16.80 -5.26
C TYR A 274 8.60 16.23 -3.98
N LEU A 275 8.73 14.92 -3.74
CA LEU A 275 8.16 14.28 -2.55
C LEU A 275 8.74 14.83 -1.25
N ALA A 276 10.06 15.07 -1.19
CA ALA A 276 10.71 15.68 -0.03
C ALA A 276 10.15 17.08 0.26
N ALA A 277 9.92 17.90 -0.77
CA ALA A 277 9.31 19.21 -0.63
C ALA A 277 7.84 19.12 -0.15
N GLN A 278 7.06 18.20 -0.68
CA GLN A 278 5.66 18.00 -0.27
C GLN A 278 5.56 17.48 1.18
N LEU A 279 6.41 16.55 1.59
CA LEU A 279 6.47 16.06 2.97
C LEU A 279 6.82 17.22 3.94
N ALA A 280 7.82 18.03 3.61
CA ALA A 280 8.19 19.18 4.43
C ALA A 280 7.05 20.21 4.53
N ALA A 281 6.36 20.50 3.44
CA ALA A 281 5.22 21.42 3.42
C ALA A 281 4.01 20.88 4.17
N GLY A 282 3.79 19.55 4.16
CA GLY A 282 2.67 18.87 4.81
C GLY A 282 2.89 18.54 6.29
N GLY A 283 4.03 18.90 6.89
CA GLY A 283 4.35 18.51 8.27
C GLY A 283 4.64 17.02 8.38
N ASP A 284 5.59 16.57 7.57
CA ASP A 284 6.11 15.20 7.50
C ASP A 284 5.13 14.15 6.94
N HIS A 285 4.03 14.57 6.31
CA HIS A 285 3.12 13.65 5.63
C HIS A 285 2.54 14.26 4.34
N LEU A 286 2.12 13.39 3.45
CA LEU A 286 1.37 13.77 2.25
C LEU A 286 -0.12 13.86 2.58
N THR A 287 -0.86 14.64 1.80
CA THR A 287 -2.29 14.87 2.02
C THR A 287 -3.12 14.42 0.83
N LEU A 288 -4.26 13.82 1.13
CA LEU A 288 -5.32 13.57 0.16
C LEU A 288 -6.25 14.78 0.11
N THR A 289 -6.36 15.39 -1.07
CA THR A 289 -7.26 16.49 -1.31
C THR A 289 -8.46 16.00 -2.11
N THR A 290 -9.64 16.07 -1.50
CA THR A 290 -10.91 15.76 -2.17
C THR A 290 -11.67 17.07 -2.42
N PRO A 291 -12.18 17.33 -3.64
CA PRO A 291 -12.95 18.53 -3.90
C PRO A 291 -14.10 18.71 -2.91
N GLY A 292 -14.17 19.88 -2.26
CA GLY A 292 -15.20 20.21 -1.28
C GLY A 292 -14.99 19.65 0.14
N ALA A 293 -13.92 18.93 0.40
CA ALA A 293 -13.54 18.44 1.73
C ALA A 293 -12.23 19.07 2.22
N ALA A 294 -12.02 19.11 3.53
CA ALA A 294 -10.72 19.48 4.09
C ALA A 294 -9.68 18.40 3.72
N PRO A 295 -8.43 18.80 3.45
CA PRO A 295 -7.36 17.84 3.24
C PRO A 295 -7.21 16.89 4.45
N THR A 296 -6.97 15.62 4.17
CA THR A 296 -6.72 14.59 5.19
C THR A 296 -5.36 13.95 4.98
N PRO A 297 -4.71 13.41 6.03
CA PRO A 297 -3.47 12.68 5.85
C PRO A 297 -3.63 11.50 4.88
N ASP A 298 -2.69 11.40 3.93
CA ASP A 298 -2.59 10.23 3.04
C ASP A 298 -1.48 9.31 3.55
N TYR A 299 -1.85 8.36 4.39
CA TYR A 299 -0.93 7.40 4.99
C TYR A 299 -0.25 6.53 3.92
N THR A 300 -1.01 6.12 2.90
CA THR A 300 -0.48 5.27 1.83
C THR A 300 0.58 6.00 1.02
N ALA A 301 0.26 7.20 0.52
CA ALA A 301 1.22 8.00 -0.23
C ALA A 301 2.45 8.36 0.62
N THR A 302 2.25 8.67 1.92
CA THR A 302 3.36 8.98 2.85
C THR A 302 4.29 7.77 3.04
N ALA A 303 3.73 6.58 3.20
CA ALA A 303 4.51 5.35 3.36
C ALA A 303 5.31 5.01 2.10
N TRP A 304 4.69 5.09 0.91
CA TRP A 304 5.39 4.86 -0.35
C TRP A 304 6.46 5.92 -0.64
N ALA A 305 6.21 7.19 -0.29
CA ALA A 305 7.23 8.25 -0.38
C ALA A 305 8.44 7.97 0.53
N ALA A 306 8.21 7.53 1.76
CA ALA A 306 9.27 7.15 2.68
C ALA A 306 10.08 5.95 2.15
N LEU A 307 9.43 4.94 1.58
CA LEU A 307 10.09 3.79 0.94
C LEU A 307 10.93 4.22 -0.27
N ALA A 308 10.37 5.06 -1.15
CA ALA A 308 11.07 5.53 -2.35
C ALA A 308 12.30 6.39 -2.01
N LEU A 309 12.17 7.32 -1.05
CA LEU A 309 13.29 8.14 -0.57
C LEU A 309 14.37 7.27 0.11
N SER A 310 13.98 6.25 0.87
CA SER A 310 14.93 5.30 1.46
C SER A 310 15.66 4.48 0.39
N GLN A 311 14.94 4.04 -0.65
CA GLN A 311 15.51 3.30 -1.78
C GLN A 311 16.51 4.13 -2.57
N SER A 312 16.19 5.39 -2.85
CA SER A 312 17.03 6.28 -3.66
C SER A 312 18.23 6.88 -2.91
N GLY A 313 18.42 6.51 -1.64
CA GLY A 313 19.56 6.97 -0.85
C GLY A 313 19.36 8.32 -0.16
N HIS A 314 18.12 8.71 0.10
CA HIS A 314 17.75 9.95 0.77
C HIS A 314 17.03 9.70 2.11
N PRO A 315 17.63 8.90 3.04
CA PRO A 315 16.96 8.53 4.29
C PRO A 315 16.68 9.72 5.21
N GLN A 316 17.44 10.81 5.11
CA GLN A 316 17.18 12.01 5.91
C GLN A 316 15.89 12.71 5.48
N GLN A 317 15.59 12.75 4.18
CA GLN A 317 14.35 13.30 3.65
C GLN A 317 13.14 12.41 3.95
N ALA A 318 13.37 11.10 4.16
CA ALA A 318 12.33 10.16 4.59
C ALA A 318 12.07 10.22 6.11
N ALA A 319 13.03 10.70 6.92
CA ALA A 319 13.03 10.55 8.39
C ALA A 319 11.79 11.13 9.06
N GLY A 320 11.36 12.33 8.67
CA GLY A 320 10.16 12.97 9.21
C GLY A 320 8.90 12.12 8.94
N ALA A 321 8.74 11.63 7.70
CA ALA A 321 7.61 10.77 7.32
C ALA A 321 7.62 9.42 8.07
N VAL A 322 8.79 8.82 8.26
CA VAL A 322 8.96 7.60 9.06
C VAL A 322 8.54 7.83 10.51
N ASP A 323 8.99 8.93 11.12
CA ASP A 323 8.66 9.28 12.51
C ASP A 323 7.16 9.63 12.66
N TRP A 324 6.58 10.31 11.67
CA TRP A 324 5.14 10.60 11.63
C TRP A 324 4.31 9.31 11.52
N LEU A 325 4.67 8.40 10.60
CA LEU A 325 4.03 7.09 10.47
C LEU A 325 4.17 6.24 11.74
N GLY A 326 5.29 6.34 12.44
CA GLY A 326 5.50 5.69 13.73
C GLY A 326 4.54 6.17 14.82
N LYS A 327 4.14 7.44 14.80
CA LYS A 327 3.20 8.05 15.76
C LYS A 327 1.74 7.84 15.36
N GLU A 328 1.41 8.11 14.10
CA GLU A 328 0.04 8.19 13.60
C GLU A 328 -0.44 6.92 12.90
N GLY A 329 0.47 6.03 12.52
CA GLY A 329 0.18 4.81 11.75
C GLY A 329 -0.75 3.82 12.45
N ALA A 330 -0.85 3.89 13.78
CA ALA A 330 -1.83 3.09 14.53
C ALA A 330 -3.28 3.40 14.15
N THR A 331 -3.58 4.65 13.79
CA THR A 331 -4.90 5.07 13.27
C THR A 331 -5.17 4.40 11.93
N TRP A 332 -4.20 4.41 11.03
CA TRP A 332 -4.30 3.79 9.72
C TRP A 332 -4.44 2.26 9.80
N SER A 333 -3.58 1.62 10.59
CA SER A 333 -3.61 0.16 10.78
C SER A 333 -4.75 -0.32 11.68
N LYS A 334 -5.62 0.59 12.13
CA LYS A 334 -6.72 0.29 13.07
C LYS A 334 -6.23 -0.46 14.31
N GLY A 335 -5.16 0.04 14.90
CA GLY A 335 -4.51 -0.60 16.04
C GLY A 335 -3.82 -1.93 15.71
N GLY A 336 -3.38 -2.12 14.46
CA GLY A 336 -2.71 -3.33 14.00
C GLY A 336 -3.67 -4.45 13.55
N THR A 337 -4.95 -4.13 13.27
CA THR A 337 -5.94 -5.11 12.77
C THR A 337 -6.10 -5.08 11.25
N ASP A 338 -5.60 -4.05 10.57
CA ASP A 338 -5.54 -3.95 9.12
C ASP A 338 -4.21 -4.51 8.62
N ALA A 339 -4.25 -5.66 7.93
CA ALA A 339 -3.06 -6.39 7.53
C ALA A 339 -2.23 -5.64 6.47
N GLY A 340 -2.89 -4.97 5.51
CA GLY A 340 -2.22 -4.21 4.47
C GLY A 340 -1.46 -3.00 5.03
N ALA A 341 -2.14 -2.20 5.85
CA ALA A 341 -1.54 -1.06 6.53
C ALA A 341 -0.42 -1.48 7.49
N THR A 342 -0.63 -2.53 8.30
CA THR A 342 0.38 -3.05 9.23
C THR A 342 1.61 -3.57 8.48
N ALA A 343 1.43 -4.28 7.37
CA ALA A 343 2.52 -4.76 6.53
C ALA A 343 3.31 -3.60 5.91
N THR A 344 2.63 -2.57 5.42
CA THR A 344 3.28 -1.40 4.84
C THR A 344 4.07 -0.62 5.90
N LEU A 345 3.52 -0.43 7.10
CA LEU A 345 4.25 0.18 8.23
C LEU A 345 5.50 -0.64 8.61
N LEU A 346 5.40 -1.97 8.59
CA LEU A 346 6.54 -2.85 8.84
C LEU A 346 7.63 -2.70 7.77
N LEU A 347 7.26 -2.62 6.50
CA LEU A 347 8.20 -2.36 5.40
C LEU A 347 8.90 -1.00 5.54
N VAL A 348 8.16 0.05 5.91
CA VAL A 348 8.74 1.38 6.17
C VAL A 348 9.72 1.33 7.35
N ALA A 349 9.33 0.69 8.46
CA ALA A 349 10.20 0.57 9.63
C ALA A 349 11.49 -0.19 9.31
N GLN A 350 11.40 -1.25 8.49
CA GLN A 350 12.56 -2.02 8.02
C GLN A 350 13.48 -1.17 7.12
N ALA A 351 12.92 -0.49 6.12
CA ALA A 351 13.68 0.37 5.22
C ALA A 351 14.40 1.51 5.96
N ALA A 352 13.80 2.00 7.04
CA ALA A 352 14.37 3.04 7.90
C ALA A 352 15.22 2.49 9.08
N HIS A 353 15.48 1.18 9.14
CA HIS A 353 16.22 0.52 10.23
C HIS A 353 15.68 0.83 11.63
N ARG A 354 14.35 0.96 11.76
CA ARG A 354 13.65 1.16 13.04
C ARG A 354 13.30 -0.19 13.70
N ASP A 355 12.90 -0.14 14.98
CA ASP A 355 12.41 -1.34 15.66
C ASP A 355 11.12 -1.85 15.00
N THR A 356 11.12 -3.13 14.69
CA THR A 356 10.04 -3.81 13.96
C THR A 356 9.27 -4.81 14.81
N ALA A 357 9.67 -5.03 16.06
CA ALA A 357 9.16 -6.14 16.87
C ALA A 357 7.63 -6.07 17.08
N ALA A 358 7.11 -4.90 17.43
CA ALA A 358 5.67 -4.71 17.66
C ALA A 358 4.84 -4.93 16.38
N LEU A 359 5.25 -4.33 15.25
CA LEU A 359 4.57 -4.48 13.95
C LEU A 359 4.64 -5.92 13.44
N THR A 360 5.79 -6.59 13.62
CA THR A 360 5.94 -8.01 13.27
C THR A 360 4.99 -8.88 14.09
N GLY A 361 4.89 -8.64 15.40
CA GLY A 361 3.96 -9.36 16.27
C GLY A 361 2.50 -9.13 15.88
N GLN A 362 2.11 -7.89 15.61
CA GLN A 362 0.76 -7.54 15.15
C GLN A 362 0.44 -8.24 13.83
N LEU A 363 1.30 -8.12 12.82
CA LEU A 363 1.07 -8.72 11.51
C LEU A 363 0.99 -10.25 11.60
N THR A 364 1.87 -10.88 12.38
CA THR A 364 1.85 -12.33 12.61
C THR A 364 0.53 -12.80 13.23
N ALA A 365 -0.04 -12.03 14.16
CA ALA A 365 -1.32 -12.35 14.81
C ALA A 365 -2.55 -12.26 13.87
N LEU A 366 -2.41 -11.65 12.70
CA LEU A 366 -3.48 -11.47 11.72
C LEU A 366 -3.64 -12.64 10.74
N GLY A 367 -2.71 -13.59 10.72
CA GLY A 367 -2.70 -14.69 9.76
C GLY A 367 -2.29 -16.01 10.38
N PRO A 368 -1.97 -17.01 9.55
CA PRO A 368 -1.49 -18.29 10.00
C PRO A 368 -0.18 -18.16 10.77
N ALA A 369 -0.01 -18.98 11.82
CA ALA A 369 1.21 -18.98 12.62
C ALA A 369 2.44 -19.27 11.74
N PRO A 370 3.52 -18.48 11.87
CA PRO A 370 4.75 -18.70 11.12
C PRO A 370 5.35 -20.09 11.42
N LYS A 371 6.21 -20.55 10.54
CA LYS A 371 7.02 -21.74 10.80
C LYS A 371 7.96 -21.47 11.97
N ALA A 372 8.09 -22.46 12.88
CA ALA A 372 9.08 -22.39 13.92
C ALA A 372 10.49 -22.37 13.28
N THR A 373 11.33 -21.44 13.70
CA THR A 373 12.75 -21.48 13.34
C THR A 373 13.44 -22.61 14.09
N ASP A 374 14.36 -23.34 13.47
CA ASP A 374 15.09 -24.46 14.08
C ASP A 374 15.83 -24.07 15.39
N ALA A 375 16.08 -22.79 15.61
CA ALA A 375 16.61 -22.27 16.88
C ALA A 375 15.66 -22.47 18.06
N SER A 376 14.33 -22.56 17.85
CA SER A 376 13.36 -22.90 18.91
C SER A 376 13.29 -24.40 19.17
N ALA A 377 13.64 -25.24 18.18
CA ALA A 377 13.66 -26.69 18.34
C ALA A 377 14.82 -27.18 19.25
N THR A 378 15.91 -26.40 19.30
CA THR A 378 17.08 -26.76 20.14
C THR A 378 16.88 -26.39 21.61
N ALA A 379 15.95 -25.51 21.94
CA ALA A 379 15.66 -25.11 23.33
C ALA A 379 14.73 -26.10 24.06
N THR A 380 14.11 -27.08 23.35
CA THR A 380 13.17 -28.03 23.96
C THR A 380 13.81 -29.41 24.20
N ALA A 381 15.08 -29.63 23.84
CA ALA A 381 15.74 -30.95 23.88
C ALA A 381 16.86 -31.10 24.94
N THR A 382 16.80 -30.34 26.04
CA THR A 382 17.71 -30.63 27.16
C THR A 382 16.92 -30.60 28.48
N ALA A 383 16.12 -31.64 28.70
CA ALA A 383 15.69 -32.01 30.05
C ALA A 383 16.89 -32.73 30.75
N PRO A 384 17.45 -32.18 31.81
CA PRO A 384 18.48 -32.90 32.54
C PRO A 384 17.84 -34.09 33.30
N ALA A 385 18.52 -35.21 33.24
CA ALA A 385 18.17 -36.43 33.94
C ALA A 385 17.88 -36.15 35.44
N LYS A 386 16.80 -36.73 35.95
CA LYS A 386 16.39 -36.69 37.34
C LYS A 386 17.49 -37.21 38.25
N LYS A 387 18.09 -36.36 39.10
CA LYS A 387 18.61 -36.76 40.37
C LYS A 387 17.49 -36.60 41.43
N LYS A 388 17.15 -37.69 42.06
CA LYS A 388 16.32 -37.72 43.26
C LYS A 388 17.09 -37.06 44.41
N ASP A 389 16.59 -35.91 44.88
CA ASP A 389 16.74 -35.55 46.29
C ASP A 389 15.62 -34.61 46.68
N GLY A 390 15.01 -34.88 47.85
CA GLY A 390 13.79 -34.23 48.30
C GLY A 390 14.04 -32.80 48.80
N GLY A 391 13.11 -31.92 48.46
CA GLY A 391 13.09 -30.54 48.94
C GLY A 391 11.76 -29.84 48.65
N ILE A 392 11.07 -29.41 49.69
CA ILE A 392 9.78 -28.71 49.79
C ILE A 392 9.93 -27.29 49.17
N GLY A 393 10.07 -27.14 47.87
CA GLY A 393 10.33 -25.82 47.28
C GLY A 393 9.42 -25.37 46.14
N GLN A 394 8.78 -26.30 45.43
CA GLN A 394 8.17 -25.98 44.15
C GLN A 394 6.69 -25.54 44.23
N TYR A 395 6.00 -25.91 45.31
CA TYR A 395 4.59 -25.53 45.52
C TYR A 395 4.41 -24.12 46.10
N TRP A 396 5.46 -23.56 46.71
CA TRP A 396 5.42 -22.24 47.34
C TRP A 396 5.39 -21.10 46.29
N LEU A 397 6.11 -21.26 45.17
CA LEU A 397 6.13 -20.26 44.07
C LEU A 397 4.81 -20.21 43.29
N ILE A 398 4.11 -21.32 43.15
CA ILE A 398 2.78 -21.35 42.51
C ILE A 398 1.73 -20.70 43.41
N GLY A 399 1.81 -20.90 44.71
CA GLY A 399 0.90 -20.29 45.68
C GLY A 399 1.05 -18.76 45.79
N VAL A 400 2.27 -18.23 45.69
CA VAL A 400 2.54 -16.79 45.75
C VAL A 400 2.07 -16.08 44.47
N GLY A 401 2.26 -16.69 43.28
CA GLY A 401 1.77 -16.17 42.02
C GLY A 401 0.24 -16.06 41.97
N LEU A 402 -0.47 -17.06 42.53
CA LEU A 402 -1.93 -17.08 42.57
C LEU A 402 -2.50 -16.05 43.57
N LEU A 403 -1.83 -15.85 44.72
CA LEU A 403 -2.24 -14.84 45.72
C LEU A 403 -2.04 -13.41 45.21
N ILE A 404 -0.97 -13.13 44.43
CA ILE A 404 -0.74 -11.80 43.83
C ILE A 404 -1.76 -11.53 42.71
N GLY A 405 -2.09 -12.52 41.89
CA GLY A 405 -3.09 -12.38 40.82
C GLY A 405 -4.51 -12.13 41.34
N VAL A 406 -4.95 -12.89 42.35
CA VAL A 406 -6.30 -12.78 42.93
C VAL A 406 -6.40 -11.58 43.86
N GLY A 407 -5.36 -11.30 44.65
CA GLY A 407 -5.35 -10.15 45.59
C GLY A 407 -5.32 -8.81 44.86
N GLY A 408 -4.54 -8.69 43.78
CA GLY A 408 -4.47 -7.48 42.96
C GLY A 408 -5.77 -7.17 42.21
N GLY A 409 -6.44 -8.21 41.67
CA GLY A 409 -7.74 -8.07 41.03
C GLY A 409 -8.86 -7.62 41.95
N LEU A 410 -8.87 -8.13 43.21
CA LEU A 410 -9.86 -7.75 44.21
C LEU A 410 -9.69 -6.30 44.73
N LEU A 411 -8.45 -5.83 44.90
CA LEU A 411 -8.18 -4.45 45.31
C LEU A 411 -8.59 -3.44 44.22
N LEU A 412 -8.35 -3.73 42.94
CA LEU A 412 -8.79 -2.88 41.83
C LEU A 412 -10.32 -2.86 41.69
N SER A 413 -11.01 -3.98 41.98
CA SER A 413 -12.46 -4.08 41.94
C SER A 413 -13.12 -3.26 43.12
N LEU A 414 -12.49 -3.24 44.28
CA LEU A 414 -12.99 -2.48 45.43
C LEU A 414 -12.76 -0.97 45.27
N GLN A 415 -11.65 -0.55 44.63
CA GLN A 415 -11.43 0.87 44.34
C GLN A 415 -12.44 1.39 43.30
N ARG A 416 -12.84 0.57 42.31
CA ARG A 416 -13.82 0.97 41.30
C ARG A 416 -15.22 1.18 41.87
N LYS A 417 -15.59 0.45 42.94
CA LYS A 417 -16.88 0.63 43.67
C LYS A 417 -16.94 1.87 44.55
N ARG A 418 -15.80 2.40 44.98
CA ARG A 418 -15.76 3.62 45.84
C ARG A 418 -15.88 4.91 45.06
N ASN A 419 -15.61 4.91 43.74
CA ASN A 419 -15.67 6.10 42.87
C ASN A 419 -17.02 6.29 42.17
N THR A 420 -18.03 5.46 42.46
CA THR A 420 -19.39 5.57 41.88
C THR A 420 -20.41 6.13 42.84
N HIS A 421 -20.00 6.62 44.02
CA HIS A 421 -20.85 7.30 45.02
C HIS A 421 -20.18 8.59 45.49
N LEU A 422 -19.97 9.53 44.58
CA LEU A 422 -19.79 10.97 44.82
C LEU A 422 -20.33 11.73 43.62
#